data_18fbb76d71df8e133184058af6ca7054
#
_entry.id   18fbb76d71df8e133184058af6ca7054
#
_cell.length_a   1.000
_cell.length_b   1.000
_cell.length_c   1.000
_cell.angle_alpha   90.00
_cell.angle_beta   90.00
_cell.angle_gamma   90.00
#
_symmetry.space_group_name_H-M   'P 1'
#
loop_
_entity.id
_entity.type
_entity.pdbx_description
1 polymer ?
#
loop_
_entity_poly.entity_id
_entity_poly.type
_entity_poly.pdbx_seq_one_letter_code
_entity_poly.pdbx_strand_id
1 'polypeptide(L)'
;IDAAKPSRRRAIKTLAATTALAATASSMPLFGRYGQVQSSEPIKIGFQVHRTGIGAAYGRWYDRTTKAAVKKINDEGGINGRAVEIVAEDDGTDPKRGAEVVEKMATQHGCDIAFGTLFSHVVIGSAPRAGELKIPYFVVSEGHHVASGMLNRYTLQPGITDVKSQVQAMAPFVNNTLGKKVTMIYPDFAFGHDHRDYFSAAVEAQGGEVV
;
A
#
# COMPACT_ATOMS: atom_id res chain seq x y z
N ILE A 1 -22.74 68.44 14.19
CA ILE A 1 -22.81 67.63 12.92
C ILE A 1 -23.76 66.50 13.18
N ASP A 2 -25.05 66.67 12.81
CA ASP A 2 -26.16 65.76 13.04
C ASP A 2 -26.10 64.65 12.00
N ALA A 3 -25.92 63.42 12.48
CA ALA A 3 -26.03 62.24 11.64
C ALA A 3 -27.52 61.90 11.43
N ALA A 4 -28.02 62.10 10.24
CA ALA A 4 -29.41 61.85 9.86
C ALA A 4 -29.82 60.41 10.07
N LYS A 5 -30.84 60.14 10.92
CA LYS A 5 -31.44 58.82 11.13
C LYS A 5 -32.06 58.28 9.84
N PRO A 6 -31.81 57.04 9.44
CA PRO A 6 -32.40 56.50 8.22
C PRO A 6 -33.92 56.39 8.33
N SER A 7 -34.62 56.76 7.24
CA SER A 7 -36.07 56.78 7.22
C SER A 7 -36.67 55.38 7.36
N ARG A 8 -37.86 55.26 8.01
CA ARG A 8 -38.58 53.97 8.22
C ARG A 8 -38.75 53.14 6.93
N ARG A 9 -38.84 53.80 5.78
CA ARG A 9 -38.92 53.11 4.48
C ARG A 9 -37.62 52.39 4.07
N ARG A 10 -36.44 52.89 4.49
CA ARG A 10 -35.14 52.23 4.22
C ARG A 10 -34.93 51.03 5.14
N ALA A 11 -35.35 51.11 6.39
CA ALA A 11 -35.30 50.02 7.35
C ALA A 11 -36.16 48.82 6.90
N ILE A 12 -37.37 49.08 6.36
CA ILE A 12 -38.26 48.03 5.87
C ILE A 12 -37.71 47.33 4.62
N LYS A 13 -37.05 48.10 3.71
CA LYS A 13 -36.42 47.46 2.54
C LYS A 13 -35.20 46.62 2.89
N THR A 14 -34.46 46.96 3.93
CA THR A 14 -33.32 46.20 4.40
C THR A 14 -33.77 44.92 5.14
N LEU A 15 -34.90 45.01 5.91
CA LEU A 15 -35.48 43.81 6.55
C LEU A 15 -36.10 42.85 5.54
N ALA A 16 -36.72 43.34 4.47
CA ALA A 16 -37.31 42.50 3.42
C ALA A 16 -36.24 41.74 2.60
N ALA A 17 -35.06 42.34 2.41
CA ALA A 17 -33.96 41.71 1.70
C ALA A 17 -33.30 40.59 2.53
N THR A 18 -33.21 40.76 3.85
CA THR A 18 -32.65 39.72 4.75
C THR A 18 -33.60 38.53 5.00
N THR A 19 -34.92 38.77 4.99
CA THR A 19 -35.90 37.68 5.13
C THR A 19 -36.06 36.88 3.83
N ALA A 20 -35.84 37.43 2.66
CA ALA A 20 -35.87 36.70 1.40
C ALA A 20 -34.68 35.75 1.23
N LEU A 21 -33.51 36.06 1.81
CA LEU A 21 -32.35 35.13 1.81
C LEU A 21 -32.51 33.97 2.80
N ALA A 22 -33.29 34.15 3.86
CA ALA A 22 -33.52 33.08 4.86
C ALA A 22 -34.59 32.07 4.41
N ALA A 23 -35.48 32.40 3.48
CA ALA A 23 -36.55 31.52 3.03
C ALA A 23 -36.15 30.55 1.93
N THR A 24 -35.01 30.76 1.25
CA THR A 24 -34.49 29.84 0.23
C THR A 24 -33.53 28.76 0.80
N ALA A 25 -33.19 28.84 2.09
CA ALA A 25 -32.31 27.89 2.76
C ALA A 25 -33.05 26.69 3.37
N SER A 26 -34.40 26.70 3.39
CA SER A 26 -35.20 25.70 4.15
C SER A 26 -35.72 24.51 3.31
N SER A 27 -35.36 24.41 2.04
CA SER A 27 -35.77 23.28 1.18
C SER A 27 -34.62 22.40 0.70
N MET A 28 -33.43 22.50 1.31
CA MET A 28 -32.39 21.51 1.08
C MET A 28 -32.63 20.31 1.98
N PRO A 29 -32.69 19.08 1.42
CA PRO A 29 -32.81 17.89 2.24
C PRO A 29 -31.63 17.80 3.19
N LEU A 30 -31.90 17.54 4.47
CA LEU A 30 -30.94 17.37 5.57
C LEU A 30 -30.10 16.07 5.43
N PHE A 31 -29.82 15.65 4.21
CA PHE A 31 -28.77 14.68 3.96
C PHE A 31 -27.47 15.48 3.78
N GLY A 32 -26.68 15.46 4.85
CA GLY A 32 -25.41 16.15 4.90
C GLY A 32 -24.60 15.91 3.65
N ARG A 33 -24.51 16.89 2.79
CA ARG A 33 -23.30 17.09 1.99
C ARG A 33 -22.20 17.36 3.01
N TYR A 34 -21.59 16.32 3.50
CA TYR A 34 -20.18 16.43 3.84
C TYR A 34 -19.51 16.87 2.55
N GLY A 35 -19.36 18.15 2.36
CA GLY A 35 -18.50 18.71 1.35
C GLY A 35 -17.12 18.14 1.66
N GLN A 36 -16.77 17.05 1.00
CA GLN A 36 -15.38 16.63 0.97
C GLN A 36 -14.67 17.86 0.38
N VAL A 37 -13.88 18.53 1.21
CA VAL A 37 -12.86 19.43 0.72
C VAL A 37 -11.94 18.53 -0.08
N GLN A 38 -12.18 18.46 -1.37
CA GLN A 38 -11.38 17.69 -2.29
C GLN A 38 -10.03 18.38 -2.32
N SER A 39 -9.07 17.81 -1.60
CA SER A 39 -7.69 18.27 -1.62
C SER A 39 -7.23 18.26 -3.08
N SER A 40 -6.74 19.39 -3.58
CA SER A 40 -6.12 19.46 -4.90
C SER A 40 -4.75 18.79 -4.93
N GLU A 41 -4.19 18.52 -3.75
CA GLU A 41 -2.90 17.86 -3.59
C GLU A 41 -2.95 16.41 -4.11
N PRO A 42 -1.93 15.97 -4.85
CA PRO A 42 -1.85 14.60 -5.32
C PRO A 42 -1.76 13.61 -4.15
N ILE A 43 -2.18 12.38 -4.38
CA ILE A 43 -1.91 11.26 -3.48
C ILE A 43 -0.49 10.80 -3.76
N LYS A 44 0.41 10.98 -2.80
CA LYS A 44 1.80 10.58 -2.93
C LYS A 44 2.00 9.15 -2.47
N ILE A 45 2.45 8.30 -3.37
CA ILE A 45 2.70 6.88 -3.11
C ILE A 45 4.19 6.62 -3.24
N GLY A 46 4.82 6.19 -2.16
CA GLY A 46 6.20 5.73 -2.15
C GLY A 46 6.31 4.36 -2.82
N PHE A 47 7.19 4.22 -3.78
CA PHE A 47 7.45 2.96 -4.46
C PHE A 47 8.88 2.47 -4.19
N GLN A 48 8.99 1.51 -3.28
CA GLN A 48 10.23 0.80 -3.01
C GLN A 48 10.47 -0.25 -4.10
N VAL A 49 11.49 -0.03 -4.90
CA VAL A 49 11.78 -0.87 -6.06
C VAL A 49 13.26 -1.28 -6.09
N HIS A 50 13.52 -2.51 -6.47
CA HIS A 50 14.88 -3.07 -6.59
C HIS A 50 15.45 -2.81 -7.99
N ARG A 51 15.88 -1.57 -8.26
CA ARG A 51 16.51 -1.19 -9.55
C ARG A 51 17.92 -1.73 -9.71
N THR A 52 18.60 -1.97 -8.59
CA THR A 52 19.92 -2.56 -8.50
C THR A 52 19.92 -3.82 -7.63
N GLY A 53 21.06 -4.51 -7.53
CA GLY A 53 21.16 -5.78 -6.82
C GLY A 53 20.59 -6.96 -7.60
N ILE A 54 20.40 -8.10 -6.92
CA ILE A 54 19.94 -9.35 -7.55
C ILE A 54 18.51 -9.24 -8.11
N GLY A 55 17.72 -8.32 -7.60
CA GLY A 55 16.34 -8.07 -8.01
C GLY A 55 16.16 -7.17 -9.23
N ALA A 56 17.24 -6.62 -9.81
CA ALA A 56 17.17 -5.59 -10.85
C ALA A 56 16.33 -5.99 -12.08
N ALA A 57 16.31 -7.27 -12.44
CA ALA A 57 15.49 -7.75 -13.56
C ALA A 57 13.99 -7.58 -13.29
N TYR A 58 13.53 -7.89 -12.09
CA TYR A 58 12.14 -7.67 -11.64
C TYR A 58 11.82 -6.19 -11.51
N GLY A 59 12.74 -5.41 -10.94
CA GLY A 59 12.57 -3.97 -10.73
C GLY A 59 12.28 -3.21 -12.02
N ARG A 60 12.89 -3.60 -13.16
CA ARG A 60 12.59 -3.01 -14.47
C ARG A 60 11.13 -3.22 -14.89
N TRP A 61 10.57 -4.40 -14.63
CA TRP A 61 9.17 -4.69 -14.94
C TRP A 61 8.23 -3.96 -14.00
N TYR A 62 8.55 -3.91 -12.71
CA TYR A 62 7.75 -3.18 -11.72
C TYR A 62 7.72 -1.68 -12.01
N ASP A 63 8.83 -1.06 -12.39
CA ASP A 63 8.86 0.34 -12.83
C ASP A 63 7.92 0.58 -14.03
N ARG A 64 7.92 -0.31 -15.02
CA ARG A 64 7.08 -0.18 -16.22
C ARG A 64 5.60 -0.33 -15.88
N THR A 65 5.26 -1.38 -15.14
CA THR A 65 3.84 -1.66 -14.79
C THR A 65 3.28 -0.59 -13.87
N THR A 66 4.05 -0.13 -12.89
CA THR A 66 3.64 0.96 -11.99
C THR A 66 3.39 2.25 -12.76
N LYS A 67 4.29 2.65 -13.66
CA LYS A 67 4.11 3.85 -14.49
C LYS A 67 2.88 3.74 -15.38
N ALA A 68 2.64 2.57 -15.98
CA ALA A 68 1.47 2.34 -16.83
C ALA A 68 0.17 2.38 -16.02
N ALA A 69 0.15 1.77 -14.83
CA ALA A 69 -1.01 1.76 -13.93
C ALA A 69 -1.35 3.18 -13.46
N VAL A 70 -0.35 3.95 -13.01
CA VAL A 70 -0.55 5.33 -12.55
C VAL A 70 -1.01 6.23 -13.69
N LYS A 71 -0.41 6.08 -14.87
CA LYS A 71 -0.90 6.82 -16.05
C LYS A 71 -2.36 6.54 -16.31
N LYS A 72 -2.77 5.27 -16.31
CA LYS A 72 -4.17 4.89 -16.51
C LYS A 72 -5.09 5.51 -15.45
N ILE A 73 -4.74 5.41 -14.17
CA ILE A 73 -5.51 5.99 -13.07
C ILE A 73 -5.69 7.51 -13.27
N ASN A 74 -4.61 8.21 -13.63
CA ASN A 74 -4.64 9.66 -13.81
C ASN A 74 -5.41 10.07 -15.07
N ASP A 75 -5.30 9.32 -16.17
CA ASP A 75 -6.09 9.56 -17.39
C ASP A 75 -7.60 9.38 -17.15
N GLU A 76 -7.98 8.52 -16.20
CA GLU A 76 -9.36 8.29 -15.77
C GLU A 76 -9.85 9.29 -14.71
N GLY A 77 -9.07 10.31 -14.39
CA GLY A 77 -9.43 11.38 -13.45
C GLY A 77 -8.89 11.20 -12.03
N GLY A 78 -7.97 10.26 -11.82
CA GLY A 78 -7.35 10.02 -10.53
C GLY A 78 -8.24 9.29 -9.53
N ILE A 79 -7.87 9.33 -8.26
CA ILE A 79 -8.63 8.73 -7.15
C ILE A 79 -9.44 9.84 -6.47
N ASN A 80 -10.76 9.78 -6.58
CA ASN A 80 -11.66 10.83 -6.11
C ASN A 80 -11.27 12.23 -6.63
N GLY A 81 -10.85 12.31 -7.91
CA GLY A 81 -10.43 13.56 -8.55
C GLY A 81 -9.03 14.05 -8.17
N ARG A 82 -8.27 13.28 -7.37
CA ARG A 82 -6.88 13.59 -7.02
C ARG A 82 -5.94 12.76 -7.90
N ALA A 83 -4.95 13.41 -8.47
CA ALA A 83 -3.89 12.71 -9.20
C ALA A 83 -3.06 11.81 -8.27
N VAL A 84 -2.54 10.72 -8.78
CA VAL A 84 -1.57 9.85 -8.10
C VAL A 84 -0.17 10.24 -8.55
N GLU A 85 0.72 10.47 -7.60
CA GLU A 85 2.15 10.72 -7.79
C GLU A 85 2.96 9.57 -7.21
N ILE A 86 3.91 9.03 -7.96
CA ILE A 86 4.81 7.96 -7.50
C ILE A 86 6.20 8.53 -7.19
N VAL A 87 6.65 8.30 -5.98
CA VAL A 87 8.01 8.56 -5.54
C VAL A 87 8.75 7.23 -5.46
N ALA A 88 9.57 6.94 -6.47
CA ALA A 88 10.24 5.64 -6.60
C ALA A 88 11.69 5.70 -6.10
N GLU A 89 12.04 4.85 -5.14
CA GLU A 89 13.36 4.74 -4.53
C GLU A 89 13.90 3.31 -4.66
N ASP A 90 15.19 3.20 -4.95
CA ASP A 90 15.87 1.93 -5.14
C ASP A 90 16.35 1.35 -3.80
N ASP A 91 15.86 0.17 -3.43
CA ASP A 91 16.30 -0.55 -2.24
C ASP A 91 17.58 -1.40 -2.45
N GLY A 92 18.04 -1.53 -3.69
CA GLY A 92 19.24 -2.31 -4.01
C GLY A 92 19.12 -3.80 -3.69
N THR A 93 17.94 -4.31 -3.39
CA THR A 93 17.70 -5.66 -2.85
C THR A 93 18.41 -5.86 -1.49
N ASP A 94 18.60 -4.80 -0.73
CA ASP A 94 19.30 -4.78 0.57
C ASP A 94 18.33 -4.42 1.70
N PRO A 95 18.27 -5.20 2.80
CA PRO A 95 17.33 -4.96 3.90
C PRO A 95 17.54 -3.62 4.63
N LYS A 96 18.80 -3.21 4.82
CA LYS A 96 19.14 -1.96 5.51
C LYS A 96 18.73 -0.77 4.65
N ARG A 97 19.12 -0.80 3.38
CA ARG A 97 18.72 0.23 2.42
C ARG A 97 17.20 0.29 2.23
N GLY A 98 16.54 -0.86 2.27
CA GLY A 98 15.07 -0.94 2.25
C GLY A 98 14.44 -0.15 3.41
N ALA A 99 14.94 -0.28 4.63
CA ALA A 99 14.48 0.50 5.77
C ALA A 99 14.73 2.01 5.61
N GLU A 100 15.90 2.41 5.11
CA GLU A 100 16.25 3.80 4.80
C GLU A 100 15.32 4.41 3.74
N VAL A 101 14.96 3.62 2.72
CA VAL A 101 14.02 4.02 1.67
C VAL A 101 12.63 4.27 2.23
N VAL A 102 12.10 3.38 3.07
CA VAL A 102 10.78 3.57 3.72
C VAL A 102 10.78 4.83 4.59
N GLU A 103 11.85 5.05 5.36
CA GLU A 103 12.01 6.27 6.16
C GLU A 103 11.98 7.53 5.29
N LYS A 104 12.76 7.54 4.21
CA LYS A 104 12.84 8.67 3.29
C LYS A 104 11.50 8.99 2.63
N MET A 105 10.76 7.96 2.22
CA MET A 105 9.41 8.12 1.66
C MET A 105 8.47 8.80 2.64
N ALA A 106 8.45 8.36 3.90
CA ALA A 106 7.57 8.91 4.91
C ALA A 106 7.98 10.31 5.36
N THR A 107 9.28 10.55 5.62
CA THR A 107 9.74 11.76 6.31
C THR A 107 10.21 12.87 5.38
N GLN A 108 10.78 12.54 4.23
CA GLN A 108 11.34 13.53 3.31
C GLN A 108 10.40 13.81 2.13
N HIS A 109 9.77 12.78 1.60
CA HIS A 109 8.86 12.91 0.45
C HIS A 109 7.41 13.10 0.84
N GLY A 110 7.04 12.84 2.10
CA GLY A 110 5.68 12.99 2.58
C GLY A 110 4.70 12.05 1.87
N CYS A 111 5.11 10.80 1.64
CA CYS A 111 4.24 9.80 1.04
C CYS A 111 3.13 9.37 2.01
N ASP A 112 1.91 9.27 1.51
CA ASP A 112 0.73 8.83 2.28
C ASP A 112 0.79 7.32 2.58
N ILE A 113 1.34 6.54 1.63
CA ILE A 113 1.53 5.09 1.72
C ILE A 113 2.85 4.71 1.04
N ALA A 114 3.40 3.57 1.42
CA ALA A 114 4.51 2.93 0.73
C ALA A 114 4.06 1.59 0.14
N PHE A 115 4.59 1.22 -1.02
CA PHE A 115 4.37 -0.09 -1.58
C PHE A 115 5.62 -0.59 -2.30
N GLY A 116 5.65 -1.90 -2.58
CA GLY A 116 6.71 -2.52 -3.37
C GLY A 116 7.47 -3.56 -2.61
N THR A 117 8.64 -3.81 -3.08
CA THR A 117 9.60 -4.88 -2.84
C THR A 117 9.02 -6.31 -2.90
N LEU A 118 9.74 -7.17 -3.61
CA LEU A 118 9.41 -8.59 -3.78
C LEU A 118 10.12 -9.45 -2.72
N PHE A 119 11.32 -9.05 -2.33
CA PHE A 119 12.24 -9.89 -1.58
C PHE A 119 11.90 -9.91 -0.08
N SER A 120 11.58 -11.09 0.45
CA SER A 120 11.15 -11.27 1.84
C SER A 120 12.15 -10.73 2.86
N HIS A 121 13.46 -10.92 2.65
CA HIS A 121 14.49 -10.37 3.54
C HIS A 121 14.51 -8.83 3.55
N VAL A 122 14.20 -8.19 2.43
CA VAL A 122 14.08 -6.73 2.36
C VAL A 122 12.83 -6.26 3.09
N VAL A 123 11.70 -6.96 2.92
CA VAL A 123 10.47 -6.66 3.69
C VAL A 123 10.71 -6.78 5.18
N ILE A 124 11.34 -7.87 5.63
CA ILE A 124 11.67 -8.10 7.05
C ILE A 124 12.52 -6.95 7.60
N GLY A 125 13.48 -6.45 6.81
CA GLY A 125 14.31 -5.30 7.19
C GLY A 125 13.54 -3.97 7.21
N SER A 126 12.63 -3.77 6.27
CA SER A 126 11.89 -2.50 6.08
C SER A 126 10.67 -2.36 6.99
N ALA A 127 9.98 -3.46 7.28
CA ALA A 127 8.71 -3.47 7.99
C ALA A 127 8.77 -2.85 9.40
N PRO A 128 9.80 -3.08 10.24
CA PRO A 128 9.90 -2.43 11.54
C PRO A 128 9.86 -0.90 11.40
N ARG A 129 10.57 -0.36 10.41
CA ARG A 129 10.61 1.09 10.18
C ARG A 129 9.25 1.63 9.71
N ALA A 130 8.56 0.91 8.84
CA ALA A 130 7.19 1.25 8.45
C ALA A 130 6.23 1.28 9.66
N GLY A 131 6.37 0.32 10.57
CA GLY A 131 5.60 0.25 11.81
C GLY A 131 5.86 1.43 12.76
N GLU A 132 7.12 1.80 12.98
CA GLU A 132 7.51 2.96 13.80
C GLU A 132 6.95 4.28 13.25
N LEU A 133 7.03 4.45 11.94
CA LEU A 133 6.54 5.64 11.23
C LEU A 133 5.02 5.62 11.01
N LYS A 134 4.35 4.48 11.31
CA LYS A 134 2.92 4.27 11.12
C LYS A 134 2.47 4.52 9.66
N ILE A 135 3.33 4.25 8.69
CA ILE A 135 3.00 4.34 7.28
C ILE A 135 2.45 2.99 6.79
N PRO A 136 1.27 2.95 6.14
CA PRO A 136 0.79 1.74 5.48
C PRO A 136 1.81 1.27 4.43
N TYR A 137 2.25 0.03 4.55
CA TYR A 137 3.29 -0.54 3.69
C TYR A 137 2.77 -1.81 3.02
N PHE A 138 2.47 -1.70 1.72
CA PHE A 138 1.95 -2.79 0.91
C PHE A 138 3.08 -3.50 0.18
N VAL A 139 3.24 -4.78 0.41
CA VAL A 139 4.36 -5.56 -0.12
C VAL A 139 3.90 -6.70 -1.03
N VAL A 140 4.79 -7.12 -1.93
CA VAL A 140 4.54 -8.21 -2.91
C VAL A 140 5.36 -9.44 -2.55
N SER A 141 5.72 -9.60 -1.28
CA SER A 141 6.54 -10.70 -0.80
C SER A 141 5.67 -11.90 -0.44
N GLU A 142 6.13 -13.10 -0.75
CA GLU A 142 5.46 -14.37 -0.44
C GLU A 142 5.87 -14.96 0.91
N GLY A 143 6.80 -14.35 1.64
CA GLY A 143 7.27 -14.83 2.94
C GLY A 143 6.15 -14.97 3.95
N HIS A 144 6.09 -16.11 4.65
CA HIS A 144 5.03 -16.39 5.63
C HIS A 144 5.02 -15.37 6.78
N HIS A 145 6.18 -14.87 7.22
CA HIS A 145 6.30 -13.85 8.24
C HIS A 145 5.56 -12.56 7.89
N VAL A 146 5.49 -12.25 6.60
CA VAL A 146 4.77 -11.07 6.09
C VAL A 146 3.26 -11.30 6.10
N ALA A 147 2.83 -12.42 5.47
CA ALA A 147 1.42 -12.75 5.30
C ALA A 147 0.70 -13.02 6.64
N SER A 148 1.41 -13.58 7.62
CA SER A 148 0.85 -13.91 8.93
C SER A 148 0.57 -12.69 9.83
N GLY A 149 0.97 -11.49 9.43
CA GLY A 149 0.84 -10.27 10.23
C GLY A 149 1.80 -10.19 11.43
N MET A 150 2.81 -11.07 11.48
CA MET A 150 3.77 -11.13 12.59
C MET A 150 4.69 -9.93 12.68
N LEU A 151 4.93 -9.22 11.56
CA LEU A 151 5.86 -8.09 11.53
C LEU A 151 5.30 -6.86 12.25
N ASN A 152 4.16 -6.36 11.80
CA ASN A 152 3.41 -5.27 12.45
C ASN A 152 2.08 -5.03 11.69
N ARG A 153 1.19 -4.24 12.31
CA ARG A 153 -0.15 -3.92 11.75
C ARG A 153 -0.15 -2.99 10.52
N TYR A 154 0.98 -2.40 10.17
CA TYR A 154 1.12 -1.47 9.03
C TYR A 154 1.66 -2.15 7.78
N THR A 155 2.24 -3.35 7.91
CA THR A 155 2.75 -4.13 6.77
C THR A 155 1.68 -5.08 6.28
N LEU A 156 1.29 -4.93 5.03
CA LEU A 156 0.16 -5.62 4.41
C LEU A 156 0.63 -6.33 3.14
N GLN A 157 0.20 -7.57 2.97
CA GLN A 157 0.47 -8.37 1.76
C GLN A 157 -0.85 -8.64 1.03
N PRO A 158 -1.23 -7.81 0.05
CA PRO A 158 -2.44 -8.04 -0.72
C PRO A 158 -2.19 -8.97 -1.91
N GLY A 159 -3.11 -9.90 -2.13
CA GLY A 159 -3.29 -10.55 -3.42
C GLY A 159 -2.28 -11.61 -3.84
N ILE A 160 -1.39 -12.05 -2.95
CA ILE A 160 -0.43 -13.12 -3.25
C ILE A 160 -0.50 -14.21 -2.17
N THR A 161 -0.41 -15.48 -2.57
CA THR A 161 -0.43 -16.62 -1.65
C THR A 161 0.94 -16.75 -0.98
N ASP A 162 0.97 -16.90 0.34
CA ASP A 162 2.23 -17.09 1.06
C ASP A 162 2.84 -18.49 0.83
N VAL A 163 4.15 -18.57 1.05
CA VAL A 163 4.95 -19.80 0.85
C VAL A 163 4.36 -20.99 1.58
N LYS A 164 3.93 -20.83 2.83
CA LYS A 164 3.40 -21.96 3.62
C LYS A 164 2.16 -22.56 2.97
N SER A 165 1.23 -21.72 2.54
CA SER A 165 0.02 -22.16 1.83
C SER A 165 0.35 -22.84 0.50
N GLN A 166 1.31 -22.30 -0.25
CA GLN A 166 1.75 -22.88 -1.52
C GLN A 166 2.33 -24.28 -1.34
N VAL A 167 3.28 -24.46 -0.43
CA VAL A 167 3.95 -25.75 -0.24
C VAL A 167 3.03 -26.79 0.41
N GLN A 168 2.12 -26.37 1.28
CA GLN A 168 1.10 -27.28 1.85
C GLN A 168 0.15 -27.80 0.77
N ALA A 169 -0.23 -26.98 -0.20
CA ALA A 169 -1.05 -27.40 -1.33
C ALA A 169 -0.27 -28.34 -2.28
N MET A 170 1.05 -28.17 -2.43
CA MET A 170 1.89 -28.94 -3.32
C MET A 170 2.33 -30.31 -2.73
N ALA A 171 2.54 -30.42 -1.44
CA ALA A 171 3.08 -31.62 -0.80
C ALA A 171 2.29 -32.90 -1.09
N PRO A 172 0.93 -32.93 -1.12
CA PRO A 172 0.17 -34.11 -1.51
C PRO A 172 0.48 -34.60 -2.92
N PHE A 173 0.60 -33.67 -3.87
CA PHE A 173 0.95 -34.03 -5.24
C PHE A 173 2.35 -34.65 -5.31
N VAL A 174 3.34 -34.06 -4.63
CA VAL A 174 4.71 -34.57 -4.58
C VAL A 174 4.73 -35.99 -4.04
N ASN A 175 4.16 -36.22 -2.86
CA ASN A 175 4.20 -37.54 -2.18
C ASN A 175 3.41 -38.61 -2.92
N ASN A 176 2.29 -38.27 -3.57
CA ASN A 176 1.42 -39.28 -4.19
C ASN A 176 1.78 -39.51 -5.66
N THR A 177 2.46 -38.59 -6.34
CA THR A 177 2.69 -38.61 -7.79
C THR A 177 4.17 -38.73 -8.13
N LEU A 178 5.04 -37.98 -7.46
CA LEU A 178 6.46 -37.92 -7.82
C LEU A 178 7.30 -38.90 -7.00
N GLY A 179 6.98 -39.10 -5.74
CA GLY A 179 7.68 -40.03 -4.86
C GLY A 179 7.84 -39.48 -3.45
N LYS A 180 8.23 -40.37 -2.53
CA LYS A 180 8.35 -40.02 -1.13
C LYS A 180 9.71 -39.48 -0.71
N LYS A 181 10.73 -39.64 -1.57
CA LYS A 181 12.07 -39.04 -1.35
C LYS A 181 12.28 -37.90 -2.33
N VAL A 182 12.50 -36.73 -1.82
CA VAL A 182 12.66 -35.53 -2.62
C VAL A 182 13.89 -34.72 -2.19
N THR A 183 14.55 -34.10 -3.17
CA THR A 183 15.64 -33.14 -2.95
C THR A 183 15.14 -31.75 -3.29
N MET A 184 15.54 -30.75 -2.54
CA MET A 184 15.14 -29.37 -2.75
C MET A 184 16.35 -28.49 -3.07
N ILE A 185 16.19 -27.62 -4.07
CA ILE A 185 17.10 -26.50 -4.32
C ILE A 185 16.32 -25.21 -4.03
N TYR A 186 16.87 -24.36 -3.20
CA TYR A 186 16.24 -23.11 -2.79
C TYR A 186 17.27 -21.97 -2.70
N PRO A 187 16.86 -20.69 -2.88
CA PRO A 187 17.76 -19.55 -2.73
C PRO A 187 18.11 -19.32 -1.25
N ASP A 188 19.36 -18.94 -0.98
CA ASP A 188 19.86 -18.74 0.38
C ASP A 188 19.48 -17.37 0.95
N PHE A 189 18.17 -17.13 1.10
CA PHE A 189 17.60 -15.97 1.81
C PHE A 189 16.20 -16.32 2.34
N ALA A 190 15.56 -15.41 3.12
CA ALA A 190 14.35 -15.70 3.89
C ALA A 190 13.24 -16.43 3.11
N PHE A 191 12.98 -16.07 1.86
CA PHE A 191 12.01 -16.77 1.02
C PHE A 191 12.34 -18.24 0.79
N GLY A 192 13.61 -18.54 0.49
CA GLY A 192 14.06 -19.92 0.29
C GLY A 192 14.08 -20.72 1.58
N HIS A 193 14.45 -20.10 2.69
CA HIS A 193 14.40 -20.74 4.01
C HIS A 193 12.97 -21.08 4.41
N ASP A 194 11.99 -20.20 4.16
CA ASP A 194 10.57 -20.51 4.36
C ASP A 194 10.13 -21.70 3.50
N HIS A 195 10.55 -21.76 2.22
CA HIS A 195 10.26 -22.91 1.36
C HIS A 195 10.84 -24.20 1.91
N ARG A 196 12.12 -24.20 2.30
CA ARG A 196 12.79 -25.35 2.90
C ARG A 196 12.00 -25.85 4.11
N ASP A 197 11.73 -24.98 5.05
CA ASP A 197 11.19 -25.36 6.36
C ASP A 197 9.73 -25.82 6.25
N TYR A 198 8.89 -25.07 5.56
CA TYR A 198 7.48 -25.42 5.41
C TYR A 198 7.24 -26.57 4.44
N PHE A 199 8.05 -26.71 3.36
CA PHE A 199 7.91 -27.82 2.43
C PHE A 199 8.39 -29.13 3.08
N SER A 200 9.54 -29.13 3.75
CA SER A 200 10.01 -30.31 4.48
C SER A 200 8.97 -30.79 5.47
N ALA A 201 8.47 -29.90 6.31
CA ALA A 201 7.42 -30.25 7.27
C ALA A 201 6.14 -30.79 6.60
N ALA A 202 5.72 -30.23 5.47
CA ALA A 202 4.53 -30.66 4.76
C ALA A 202 4.69 -32.03 4.07
N VAL A 203 5.88 -32.32 3.53
CA VAL A 203 6.24 -33.62 2.93
C VAL A 203 6.32 -34.68 4.00
N GLU A 204 7.02 -34.42 5.10
CA GLU A 204 7.19 -35.33 6.22
C GLU A 204 5.86 -35.70 6.90
N ALA A 205 4.97 -34.70 7.08
CA ALA A 205 3.64 -34.94 7.65
C ALA A 205 2.78 -35.91 6.83
N GLN A 206 3.15 -36.16 5.56
CA GLN A 206 2.49 -37.12 4.67
C GLN A 206 3.32 -38.39 4.44
N GLY A 207 4.34 -38.64 5.27
CA GLY A 207 5.20 -39.82 5.22
C GLY A 207 6.22 -39.81 4.08
N GLY A 208 6.59 -38.62 3.59
CA GLY A 208 7.73 -38.43 2.70
C GLY A 208 8.99 -38.03 3.46
N GLU A 209 10.09 -37.85 2.75
CA GLU A 209 11.42 -37.49 3.26
C GLU A 209 12.08 -36.47 2.33
N VAL A 210 12.64 -35.42 2.90
CA VAL A 210 13.50 -34.48 2.18
C VAL A 210 14.96 -34.82 2.44
N VAL A 211 15.74 -35.13 1.40
CA VAL A 211 17.11 -35.64 1.47
C VAL A 211 18.11 -34.68 0.84
#